data_bbec0565c4cbe66ce29e7f4fe7c5d055
#
_entry.id   bbec0565c4cbe66ce29e7f4fe7c5d055
#
_cell.length_a   1.000
_cell.length_b   1.000
_cell.length_c   1.000
_cell.angle_alpha   90.00
_cell.angle_beta   90.00
_cell.angle_gamma   90.00
#
_symmetry.space_group_name_H-M   'P 1'
#
loop_
_entity.id
_entity.type
_entity.pdbx_description
1 polymer ?
#
loop_
_entity_poly.entity_id
_entity_poly.type
_entity_poly.pdbx_seq_one_letter_code
_entity_poly.pdbx_strand_id
1 'polypeptide(L)'
;LIAHIMFNISFVVVTVRARLAGFPVHLEEAAMDLGANELTTFRKVTFPLILPGVMAAALLAFSLSIDDFVITNFVSGTTNTFPIWIYSIQRNALPVQINVIGSIIFLGAVGMVGLTSLRSGRAARIR
;
A
#
# COMPACT_ATOMS: atom_id res chain seq x y z
N LEU A 1 4.22 17.12 0.67
CA LEU A 1 4.80 15.91 0.09
C LEU A 1 5.83 15.27 1.02
N ILE A 2 6.89 15.99 1.46
CA ILE A 2 8.00 15.45 2.29
C ILE A 2 7.46 14.82 3.59
N ALA A 3 6.58 15.50 4.32
CA ALA A 3 6.02 15.01 5.57
C ALA A 3 5.22 13.70 5.38
N HIS A 4 4.43 13.59 4.31
CA HIS A 4 3.73 12.36 3.97
C HIS A 4 4.69 11.21 3.65
N ILE A 5 5.78 11.49 2.93
CA ILE A 5 6.81 10.48 2.64
C ILE A 5 7.44 9.99 3.94
N MET A 6 7.86 10.89 4.83
CA MET A 6 8.49 10.54 6.11
C MET A 6 7.56 9.70 7.01
N PHE A 7 6.28 10.08 7.07
CA PHE A 7 5.27 9.34 7.83
C PHE A 7 5.06 7.93 7.26
N ASN A 8 4.85 7.84 5.95
CA ASN A 8 4.58 6.57 5.28
C ASN A 8 5.79 5.62 5.27
N ILE A 9 7.03 6.13 5.24
CA ILE A 9 8.24 5.30 5.30
C ILE A 9 8.20 4.35 6.51
N SER A 10 7.81 4.83 7.67
CA SER A 10 7.76 4.02 8.90
C SER A 10 6.82 2.81 8.74
N PHE A 11 5.63 3.01 8.18
CA PHE A 11 4.65 1.94 7.96
C PHE A 11 5.10 0.97 6.88
N VAL A 12 5.66 1.49 5.79
CA VAL A 12 6.18 0.65 4.70
C VAL A 12 7.32 -0.23 5.21
N VAL A 13 8.28 0.34 5.94
CA VAL A 13 9.42 -0.40 6.51
C VAL A 13 8.94 -1.53 7.43
N VAL A 14 8.02 -1.24 8.36
CA VAL A 14 7.49 -2.25 9.29
C VAL A 14 6.78 -3.37 8.52
N THR A 15 5.93 -3.02 7.55
CA THR A 15 5.15 -3.99 6.78
C THR A 15 6.05 -4.89 5.92
N VAL A 16 7.05 -4.32 5.26
CA VAL A 16 8.00 -5.09 4.43
C VAL A 16 8.92 -5.93 5.32
N ARG A 17 9.40 -5.41 6.46
CA ARG A 17 10.21 -6.19 7.42
C ARG A 17 9.44 -7.38 7.98
N ALA A 18 8.17 -7.21 8.30
CA ALA A 18 7.33 -8.32 8.77
C ALA A 18 7.22 -9.43 7.72
N ARG A 19 7.20 -9.07 6.44
CA ARG A 19 7.21 -10.06 5.34
C ARG A 19 8.56 -10.74 5.19
N LEU A 20 9.66 -10.00 5.35
CA LEU A 20 11.02 -10.54 5.29
C LEU A 20 11.36 -11.44 6.49
N ALA A 21 10.76 -11.23 7.67
CA ALA A 21 11.01 -12.05 8.84
C ALA A 21 10.64 -13.54 8.66
N GLY A 22 9.69 -13.84 7.74
CA GLY A 22 9.33 -15.22 7.36
C GLY A 22 9.96 -15.67 6.05
N PHE A 23 11.00 -14.98 5.56
CA PHE A 23 11.60 -15.29 4.27
C PHE A 23 12.51 -16.52 4.36
N PRO A 24 12.38 -17.50 3.46
CA PRO A 24 13.20 -18.69 3.44
C PRO A 24 14.58 -18.40 2.83
N VAL A 25 15.56 -18.05 3.65
CA VAL A 25 16.94 -17.68 3.24
C VAL A 25 17.62 -18.77 2.41
N HIS A 26 17.29 -20.04 2.66
CA HIS A 26 17.83 -21.17 1.90
C HIS A 26 17.54 -21.11 0.39
N LEU A 27 16.52 -20.37 -0.05
CA LEU A 27 16.27 -20.19 -1.48
C LEU A 27 17.28 -19.26 -2.14
N GLU A 28 17.77 -18.26 -1.40
CA GLU A 28 18.85 -17.39 -1.88
C GLU A 28 20.18 -18.15 -1.95
N GLU A 29 20.49 -18.92 -0.90
CA GLU A 29 21.67 -19.77 -0.86
C GLU A 29 21.68 -20.78 -2.01
N ALA A 30 20.57 -21.48 -2.23
CA ALA A 30 20.45 -22.43 -3.34
C ALA A 30 20.61 -21.76 -4.73
N ALA A 31 20.10 -20.54 -4.91
CA ALA A 31 20.29 -19.81 -6.16
C ALA A 31 21.75 -19.42 -6.39
N MET A 32 22.46 -19.01 -5.33
CA MET A 32 23.88 -18.67 -5.39
C MET A 32 24.75 -19.91 -5.63
N ASP A 33 24.41 -21.03 -5.04
CA ASP A 33 25.09 -22.32 -5.28
C ASP A 33 24.98 -22.78 -6.76
N LEU A 34 23.85 -22.40 -7.40
CA LEU A 34 23.66 -22.63 -8.85
C LEU A 34 24.36 -21.58 -9.74
N GLY A 35 25.21 -20.72 -9.16
CA GLY A 35 26.01 -19.73 -9.87
C GLY A 35 25.30 -18.39 -10.12
N ALA A 36 24.14 -18.13 -9.50
CA ALA A 36 23.51 -16.82 -9.59
C ALA A 36 24.31 -15.79 -8.76
N ASN A 37 24.50 -14.59 -9.30
CA ASN A 37 25.04 -13.48 -8.53
C ASN A 37 23.93 -12.84 -7.67
N GLU A 38 24.29 -12.02 -6.68
CA GLU A 38 23.37 -11.37 -5.74
C GLU A 38 22.21 -10.61 -6.43
N LEU A 39 22.51 -9.87 -7.51
CA LEU A 39 21.51 -9.12 -8.25
C LEU A 39 20.51 -10.05 -8.96
N THR A 40 20.99 -11.16 -9.52
CA THR A 40 20.14 -12.16 -10.18
C THR A 40 19.28 -12.88 -9.16
N THR A 41 19.85 -13.26 -8.02
CA THR A 41 19.13 -13.86 -6.89
C THR A 41 18.04 -12.92 -6.39
N PHE A 42 18.38 -11.65 -6.15
CA PHE A 42 17.40 -10.66 -5.74
C PHE A 42 16.24 -10.54 -6.73
N ARG A 43 16.51 -10.37 -8.03
CA ARG A 43 15.46 -10.14 -9.03
C ARG A 43 14.61 -11.38 -9.32
N LYS A 44 15.19 -12.58 -9.27
CA LYS A 44 14.50 -13.82 -9.67
C LYS A 44 13.92 -14.61 -8.50
N VAL A 45 14.46 -14.46 -7.31
CA VAL A 45 14.05 -15.23 -6.12
C VAL A 45 13.46 -14.30 -5.06
N THR A 46 14.23 -13.36 -4.53
CA THR A 46 13.84 -12.54 -3.39
C THR A 46 12.67 -11.59 -3.73
N PHE A 47 12.83 -10.79 -4.78
CA PHE A 47 11.85 -9.78 -5.15
C PHE A 47 10.46 -10.37 -5.46
N PRO A 48 10.29 -11.44 -6.27
CA PRO A 48 8.98 -12.03 -6.51
C PRO A 48 8.31 -12.58 -5.24
N LEU A 49 9.09 -13.10 -4.31
CA LEU A 49 8.57 -13.64 -3.05
C LEU A 49 8.12 -12.56 -2.08
N ILE A 50 8.81 -11.41 -2.04
CA ILE A 50 8.41 -10.29 -1.19
C ILE A 50 7.37 -9.38 -1.86
N LEU A 51 7.19 -9.46 -3.18
CA LEU A 51 6.31 -8.58 -3.95
C LEU A 51 4.89 -8.47 -3.38
N PRO A 52 4.22 -9.55 -2.94
CA PRO A 52 2.91 -9.42 -2.31
C PRO A 52 2.93 -8.55 -1.05
N GLY A 53 4.00 -8.61 -0.25
CA GLY A 53 4.19 -7.75 0.91
C GLY A 53 4.46 -6.29 0.54
N VAL A 54 5.24 -6.06 -0.50
CA VAL A 54 5.50 -4.72 -1.04
C VAL A 54 4.21 -4.09 -1.57
N MET A 55 3.39 -4.86 -2.28
CA MET A 55 2.09 -4.39 -2.76
C MET A 55 1.12 -4.06 -1.61
N ALA A 56 1.09 -4.88 -0.56
CA ALA A 56 0.30 -4.59 0.64
C ALA A 56 0.78 -3.31 1.33
N ALA A 57 2.09 -3.12 1.47
CA ALA A 57 2.67 -1.89 2.03
C ALA A 57 2.34 -0.65 1.18
N ALA A 58 2.40 -0.77 -0.14
CA ALA A 58 2.05 0.32 -1.06
C ALA A 58 0.57 0.71 -0.95
N LEU A 59 -0.34 -0.27 -0.87
CA LEU A 59 -1.77 -0.02 -0.69
C LEU A 59 -2.07 0.63 0.68
N LEU A 60 -1.38 0.18 1.73
CA LEU A 60 -1.49 0.79 3.06
C LEU A 60 -1.02 2.24 3.04
N ALA A 61 0.16 2.50 2.48
CA ALA A 61 0.71 3.85 2.38
C ALA A 61 -0.19 4.78 1.56
N PHE A 62 -0.76 4.27 0.46
CA PHE A 62 -1.72 5.00 -0.35
C PHE A 62 -2.99 5.35 0.43
N SER A 63 -3.55 4.38 1.16
CA SER A 63 -4.75 4.59 1.98
C SER A 63 -4.50 5.62 3.08
N LEU A 64 -3.39 5.48 3.82
CA LEU A 64 -3.00 6.42 4.86
C LEU A 64 -2.76 7.84 4.30
N SER A 65 -2.17 7.94 3.10
CA SER A 65 -1.90 9.24 2.48
C SER A 65 -3.20 9.97 2.06
N ILE A 66 -4.25 9.23 1.70
CA ILE A 66 -5.56 9.83 1.35
C ILE A 66 -6.32 10.26 2.60
N ASP A 67 -6.26 9.46 3.67
CA ASP A 67 -7.04 9.69 4.90
C ASP A 67 -6.36 10.67 5.88
N ASP A 68 -5.07 10.98 5.67
CA ASP A 68 -4.31 11.80 6.59
C ASP A 68 -4.72 13.27 6.54
N PHE A 69 -5.61 13.63 7.45
CA PHE A 69 -6.01 15.00 7.72
C PHE A 69 -5.02 15.72 8.64
N VAL A 70 -4.50 15.03 9.67
CA VAL A 70 -3.77 15.67 10.76
C VAL A 70 -2.45 16.25 10.27
N ILE A 71 -1.59 15.43 9.69
CA ILE A 71 -0.29 15.89 9.17
C ILE A 71 -0.52 16.91 8.05
N THR A 72 -1.46 16.63 7.16
CA THR A 72 -1.79 17.52 6.05
C THR A 72 -2.23 18.89 6.55
N ASN A 73 -3.09 18.98 7.57
CA ASN A 73 -3.56 20.26 8.11
C ASN A 73 -2.43 21.12 8.68
N PHE A 74 -1.40 20.50 9.29
CA PHE A 74 -0.27 21.22 9.85
C PHE A 74 0.81 21.60 8.82
N VAL A 75 0.91 20.89 7.71
CA VAL A 75 2.05 21.00 6.76
C VAL A 75 1.65 21.49 5.37
N SER A 76 0.36 21.53 5.05
CA SER A 76 -0.12 21.91 3.70
C SER A 76 -0.01 23.41 3.39
N GLY A 77 0.15 24.25 4.42
CA GLY A 77 0.13 25.71 4.25
C GLY A 77 -1.20 26.18 3.66
N THR A 78 -1.19 26.79 2.49
CA THR A 78 -2.39 27.28 1.79
C THR A 78 -3.01 26.29 0.82
N THR A 79 -2.44 25.08 0.70
CA THR A 79 -2.91 24.06 -0.25
C THR A 79 -4.09 23.29 0.33
N ASN A 80 -5.24 23.33 -0.35
CA ASN A 80 -6.41 22.54 0.01
C ASN A 80 -6.27 21.11 -0.53
N THR A 81 -6.13 20.15 0.37
CA THR A 81 -6.20 18.73 0.05
C THR A 81 -7.60 18.19 0.29
N PHE A 82 -7.91 16.99 -0.19
CA PHE A 82 -9.23 16.37 -0.03
C PHE A 82 -9.69 16.26 1.44
N PRO A 83 -8.88 15.81 2.41
CA PRO A 83 -9.27 15.79 3.82
C PRO A 83 -9.54 17.18 4.39
N ILE A 84 -8.73 18.18 4.05
CA ILE A 84 -8.92 19.57 4.51
C ILE A 84 -10.20 20.15 3.91
N TRP A 85 -10.46 19.88 2.63
CA TRP A 85 -11.68 20.32 1.96
C TRP A 85 -12.94 19.72 2.62
N ILE A 86 -12.96 18.42 2.90
CA ILE A 86 -14.06 17.77 3.64
C ILE A 86 -14.29 18.44 5.00
N TYR A 87 -13.20 18.65 5.75
CA TYR A 87 -13.29 19.26 7.08
C TYR A 87 -13.84 20.69 7.03
N SER A 88 -13.45 21.49 6.03
CA SER A 88 -13.91 22.87 5.85
C SER A 88 -15.41 22.95 5.54
N ILE A 89 -15.94 21.97 4.82
CA ILE A 89 -17.35 21.93 4.40
C ILE A 89 -18.24 21.37 5.52
N GLN A 90 -17.71 20.51 6.37
CA GLN A 90 -18.47 19.90 7.47
C GLN A 90 -19.11 20.93 8.42
N ARG A 91 -18.58 22.15 8.47
CA ARG A 91 -19.14 23.26 9.24
C ARG A 91 -20.40 23.89 8.64
N ASN A 92 -20.66 23.67 7.34
CA ASN A 92 -21.72 24.39 6.59
C ASN A 92 -22.81 23.49 5.97
N ALA A 93 -23.00 22.26 6.45
CA ALA A 93 -23.78 21.17 5.87
C ALA A 93 -23.02 20.39 4.80
N LEU A 94 -22.97 19.07 4.97
CA LEU A 94 -22.27 18.15 4.06
C LEU A 94 -22.96 18.13 2.69
N PRO A 95 -22.32 18.59 1.62
CA PRO A 95 -22.90 18.47 0.29
C PRO A 95 -22.96 16.99 -0.14
N VAL A 96 -24.02 16.66 -0.88
CA VAL A 96 -24.27 15.28 -1.37
C VAL A 96 -23.06 14.71 -2.16
N GLN A 97 -22.28 15.61 -2.78
CA GLN A 97 -21.09 15.24 -3.54
C GLN A 97 -20.03 14.48 -2.73
N ILE A 98 -19.92 14.73 -1.43
CA ILE A 98 -18.99 14.01 -0.55
C ILE A 98 -19.36 12.54 -0.44
N ASN A 99 -20.66 12.24 -0.30
CA ASN A 99 -21.14 10.87 -0.23
C ASN A 99 -20.88 10.12 -1.55
N VAL A 100 -21.01 10.80 -2.68
CA VAL A 100 -20.72 10.23 -4.00
C VAL A 100 -19.24 9.89 -4.13
N ILE A 101 -18.34 10.82 -3.78
CA ILE A 101 -16.89 10.60 -3.84
C ILE A 101 -16.48 9.47 -2.88
N GLY A 102 -16.97 9.49 -1.64
CA GLY A 102 -16.71 8.43 -0.66
C GLY A 102 -17.17 7.06 -1.15
N SER A 103 -18.36 7.00 -1.76
CA SER A 103 -18.90 5.75 -2.33
C SER A 103 -18.04 5.23 -3.50
N ILE A 104 -17.56 6.10 -4.36
CA ILE A 104 -16.68 5.71 -5.49
C ILE A 104 -15.37 5.14 -4.96
N ILE A 105 -14.73 5.81 -4.00
CA ILE A 105 -13.48 5.35 -3.38
C ILE A 105 -13.71 4.00 -2.69
N PHE A 106 -14.79 3.87 -1.92
CA PHE A 106 -15.14 2.62 -1.22
C PHE A 106 -15.39 1.47 -2.19
N LEU A 107 -16.22 1.68 -3.22
CA LEU A 107 -16.50 0.66 -4.23
C LEU A 107 -15.25 0.28 -5.02
N GLY A 108 -14.37 1.24 -5.30
CA GLY A 108 -13.07 0.99 -5.94
C GLY A 108 -12.17 0.10 -5.08
N ALA A 109 -12.09 0.38 -3.78
CA ALA A 109 -11.32 -0.42 -2.83
C ALA A 109 -11.89 -1.85 -2.69
N VAL A 110 -13.20 -1.99 -2.52
CA VAL A 110 -13.87 -3.30 -2.44
C VAL A 110 -13.72 -4.08 -3.74
N GLY A 111 -13.85 -3.42 -4.89
CA GLY A 111 -13.63 -4.03 -6.20
C GLY A 111 -12.20 -4.56 -6.37
N MET A 112 -11.21 -3.80 -5.94
CA MET A 112 -9.80 -4.20 -6.00
C MET A 112 -9.53 -5.43 -5.11
N VAL A 113 -10.05 -5.43 -3.88
CA VAL A 113 -9.94 -6.59 -2.97
C VAL A 113 -10.66 -7.80 -3.54
N GLY A 114 -11.85 -7.62 -4.11
CA GLY A 114 -12.61 -8.70 -4.76
C GLY A 114 -11.85 -9.32 -5.93
N LEU A 115 -11.24 -8.50 -6.80
CA LEU A 115 -10.45 -8.98 -7.93
C LEU A 115 -9.20 -9.76 -7.49
N THR A 116 -8.52 -9.31 -6.44
CA THR A 116 -7.35 -10.02 -5.91
C THR A 116 -7.74 -11.36 -5.28
N SER A 117 -8.86 -11.42 -4.54
CA SER A 117 -9.34 -12.64 -3.91
C SER A 117 -9.79 -13.70 -4.95
N LEU A 118 -10.46 -13.27 -6.02
CA LEU A 118 -10.86 -14.16 -7.11
C LEU A 118 -9.66 -14.75 -7.86
N ARG A 119 -8.59 -13.98 -8.03
CA ARG A 119 -7.34 -14.48 -8.65
C ARG A 119 -6.63 -15.49 -7.75
N SER A 120 -6.60 -15.24 -6.45
CA SER A 120 -5.99 -16.16 -5.47
C SER A 120 -6.77 -17.47 -5.36
N GLY A 121 -8.10 -17.43 -5.38
CA GLY A 121 -8.95 -18.63 -5.31
C GLY A 121 -8.83 -19.53 -6.55
N ARG A 122 -8.54 -18.98 -7.74
CA ARG A 122 -8.27 -19.76 -8.95
C ARG A 122 -6.92 -20.47 -8.92
N ALA A 123 -5.90 -19.87 -8.31
CA ALA A 123 -4.58 -20.49 -8.18
C ALA A 123 -4.57 -21.70 -7.21
N ALA A 124 -5.46 -21.71 -6.21
CA ALA A 124 -5.58 -22.79 -5.23
C ALA A 124 -6.37 -24.01 -5.76
N ARG A 125 -7.11 -23.87 -6.86
CA ARG A 125 -7.95 -24.97 -7.43
C ARG A 125 -7.23 -25.82 -8.48
N ILE A 126 -6.00 -25.47 -8.83
CA ILE A 126 -5.19 -26.17 -9.88
C ILE A 126 -4.09 -27.06 -9.25
N ARG A 127 -4.12 -27.25 -7.90
CA ARG A 127 -3.23 -28.19 -7.21
C ARG A 127 -3.97 -29.42 -6.71
#